data_816ba9b97e613ec6368bd4efa5abba2c
#
_entry.id   816ba9b97e613ec6368bd4efa5abba2c
#
_cell.length_a   1.000
_cell.length_b   1.000
_cell.length_c   1.000
_cell.angle_alpha   90.00
_cell.angle_beta   90.00
_cell.angle_gamma   90.00
#
_symmetry.space_group_name_H-M   'P 1'
#
loop_
_entity.id
_entity.type
_entity.pdbx_description
1 polymer ?
#
loop_
_entity_poly.entity_id
_entity_poly.type
_entity_poly.pdbx_seq_one_letter_code
_entity_poly.pdbx_strand_id
1 'polypeptide(L)'
;MEPTILNFNPKKYKFREWACKSLGVTCLEHIHEIERIKTLNRSPTTNQLSQYFPEIEDSYRSFVLELLGDMVSGISSYQSAPSFRFHYFGRSSSVFHRDRDFGVEDGRINVWVPLTSVWGENSLWLESDIGAKNYKPMVLKLGQALMFDGVNLGHGSIINTTDSTSDSFDFSFLPGLGPAMATSY
;
A
#
# COMPACT_ATOMS: atom_id res chain seq x y z
N MET A 1 -15.25 10.37 2.45
CA MET A 1 -14.58 9.91 3.70
C MET A 1 -13.28 10.67 3.84
N GLU A 2 -12.98 11.21 5.02
CA GLU A 2 -11.67 11.81 5.30
C GLU A 2 -10.59 10.73 5.41
N PRO A 3 -9.39 10.96 4.84
CA PRO A 3 -8.27 10.06 5.00
C PRO A 3 -7.93 9.82 6.47
N THR A 4 -7.81 8.58 6.88
CA THR A 4 -7.66 8.19 8.28
C THR A 4 -6.42 7.32 8.46
N ILE A 5 -5.55 7.68 9.42
CA ILE A 5 -4.38 6.87 9.77
C ILE A 5 -4.79 5.84 10.81
N LEU A 6 -4.57 4.57 10.49
CA LEU A 6 -4.80 3.42 11.35
C LEU A 6 -3.46 2.96 11.94
N ASN A 7 -3.47 2.49 13.19
CA ASN A 7 -2.28 1.95 13.84
C ASN A 7 -2.41 0.43 13.99
N PHE A 8 -1.34 -0.30 13.74
CA PHE A 8 -1.28 -1.73 13.94
C PHE A 8 0.06 -2.17 14.53
N ASN A 9 0.12 -3.37 15.08
CA ASN A 9 1.37 -3.92 15.59
C ASN A 9 2.17 -4.60 14.46
N PRO A 10 3.25 -3.99 13.95
CA PRO A 10 4.01 -4.56 12.85
C PRO A 10 4.70 -5.88 13.21
N LYS A 11 5.02 -6.11 14.50
CA LYS A 11 5.63 -7.36 14.97
C LYS A 11 4.65 -8.54 14.94
N LYS A 12 3.33 -8.26 14.99
CA LYS A 12 2.29 -9.31 14.92
C LYS A 12 2.20 -9.88 13.50
N TYR A 13 2.15 -9.03 12.49
CA TYR A 13 1.91 -9.43 11.10
C TYR A 13 3.19 -9.68 10.30
N LYS A 14 4.33 -9.11 10.73
CA LYS A 14 5.70 -9.35 10.19
C LYS A 14 5.85 -9.13 8.68
N PHE A 15 5.05 -8.23 8.08
CA PHE A 15 5.08 -7.97 6.64
C PHE A 15 6.45 -7.49 6.16
N ARG A 16 7.10 -6.58 6.93
CA ARG A 16 8.43 -6.07 6.59
C ARG A 16 9.49 -7.16 6.65
N GLU A 17 9.50 -7.97 7.70
CA GLU A 17 10.43 -9.07 7.86
C GLU A 17 10.28 -10.10 6.74
N TRP A 18 9.03 -10.41 6.38
CA TRP A 18 8.72 -11.28 5.26
C TRP A 18 9.21 -10.69 3.93
N ALA A 19 8.96 -9.40 3.66
CA ALA A 19 9.42 -8.74 2.44
C ALA A 19 10.95 -8.74 2.35
N CYS A 20 11.66 -8.40 3.43
CA CYS A 20 13.11 -8.48 3.49
C CYS A 20 13.64 -9.89 3.17
N LYS A 21 13.03 -10.91 3.79
CA LYS A 21 13.38 -12.32 3.55
C LYS A 21 13.14 -12.72 2.10
N SER A 22 11.96 -12.42 1.57
CA SER A 22 11.55 -12.78 0.20
C SER A 22 12.44 -12.13 -0.86
N LEU A 23 12.88 -10.90 -0.61
CA LEU A 23 13.79 -10.17 -1.51
C LEU A 23 15.27 -10.49 -1.26
N GLY A 24 15.60 -11.17 -0.15
CA GLY A 24 16.98 -11.46 0.27
C GLY A 24 17.76 -10.20 0.60
N VAL A 25 17.11 -9.25 1.30
CA VAL A 25 17.71 -7.96 1.72
C VAL A 25 17.56 -7.79 3.22
N THR A 26 18.43 -6.95 3.81
CA THR A 26 18.37 -6.62 5.24
C THR A 26 17.61 -5.31 5.51
N CYS A 27 17.50 -4.46 4.50
CA CYS A 27 16.91 -3.13 4.61
C CYS A 27 16.16 -2.79 3.31
N LEU A 28 14.88 -2.47 3.40
CA LEU A 28 14.06 -2.10 2.26
C LEU A 28 14.35 -0.67 1.78
N GLU A 29 14.69 0.23 2.70
CA GLU A 29 14.96 1.64 2.42
C GLU A 29 16.13 1.83 1.45
N HIS A 30 17.12 0.92 1.50
CA HIS A 30 18.33 0.97 0.68
C HIS A 30 18.34 -0.06 -0.46
N ILE A 31 17.19 -0.64 -0.78
CA ILE A 31 17.09 -1.66 -1.84
C ILE A 31 17.55 -1.14 -3.22
N HIS A 32 17.42 0.16 -3.47
CA HIS A 32 17.89 0.82 -4.70
C HIS A 32 19.42 0.83 -4.85
N GLU A 33 20.17 0.59 -3.78
CA GLU A 33 21.64 0.52 -3.80
C GLU A 33 22.16 -0.86 -4.25
N ILE A 34 21.29 -1.89 -4.23
CA ILE A 34 21.68 -3.24 -4.58
C ILE A 34 21.82 -3.36 -6.10
N GLU A 35 23.03 -3.72 -6.56
CA GLU A 35 23.39 -3.75 -8.00
C GLU A 35 22.44 -4.59 -8.85
N ARG A 36 22.07 -5.79 -8.37
CA ARG A 36 21.11 -6.66 -9.06
C ARG A 36 19.72 -6.02 -9.26
N ILE A 37 19.33 -5.10 -8.38
CA ILE A 37 18.02 -4.42 -8.43
C ILE A 37 18.08 -3.17 -9.29
N LYS A 38 19.24 -2.49 -9.34
CA LYS A 38 19.46 -1.33 -10.22
C LYS A 38 19.27 -1.67 -11.70
N THR A 39 19.65 -2.86 -12.11
CA THR A 39 19.56 -3.36 -13.49
C THR A 39 18.18 -3.91 -13.85
N LEU A 40 17.35 -4.21 -12.86
CA LEU A 40 16.02 -4.75 -13.07
C LEU A 40 14.99 -3.63 -13.28
N ASN A 41 14.14 -3.77 -14.29
CA ASN A 41 12.94 -2.97 -14.39
C ASN A 41 12.03 -3.24 -13.17
N ARG A 42 11.18 -2.27 -12.78
CA ARG A 42 10.25 -2.30 -11.61
C ARG A 42 9.54 -3.64 -11.37
N SER A 43 9.23 -4.33 -12.44
CA SER A 43 8.45 -5.55 -12.48
C SER A 43 8.99 -6.70 -11.61
N PRO A 44 10.32 -6.97 -11.54
CA PRO A 44 10.79 -8.19 -10.87
C PRO A 44 10.61 -8.21 -9.36
N THR A 45 10.85 -7.10 -8.64
CA THR A 45 10.68 -7.05 -7.17
C THR A 45 9.23 -7.15 -6.76
N THR A 46 8.35 -6.42 -7.43
CA THR A 46 6.90 -6.52 -7.25
C THR A 46 6.40 -7.92 -7.54
N ASN A 47 6.81 -8.51 -8.67
CA ASN A 47 6.46 -9.88 -9.04
C ASN A 47 7.01 -10.90 -8.04
N GLN A 48 8.20 -10.67 -7.49
CA GLN A 48 8.80 -11.55 -6.49
C GLN A 48 7.98 -11.56 -5.20
N LEU A 49 7.55 -10.41 -4.68
CA LEU A 49 6.67 -10.36 -3.50
C LEU A 49 5.32 -11.01 -3.79
N SER A 50 4.74 -10.77 -4.96
CA SER A 50 3.48 -11.43 -5.36
C SER A 50 3.64 -12.95 -5.45
N GLN A 51 4.78 -13.44 -5.93
CA GLN A 51 5.07 -14.88 -6.00
C GLN A 51 5.20 -15.52 -4.61
N TYR A 52 5.79 -14.82 -3.63
CA TYR A 52 5.96 -15.31 -2.27
C TYR A 52 4.78 -14.96 -1.35
N PHE A 53 3.78 -14.25 -1.84
CA PHE A 53 2.61 -13.83 -1.06
C PHE A 53 1.91 -15.00 -0.32
N PRO A 54 1.77 -16.21 -0.89
CA PRO A 54 1.17 -17.35 -0.17
C PRO A 54 1.82 -17.66 1.18
N GLU A 55 3.10 -17.31 1.38
CA GLU A 55 3.79 -17.49 2.69
C GLU A 55 3.25 -16.57 3.79
N ILE A 56 2.61 -15.45 3.45
CA ILE A 56 2.11 -14.43 4.38
C ILE A 56 0.59 -14.21 4.29
N GLU A 57 -0.10 -14.95 3.45
CA GLU A 57 -1.53 -14.78 3.17
C GLU A 57 -2.39 -14.83 4.42
N ASP A 58 -2.15 -15.78 5.34
CA ASP A 58 -2.90 -15.89 6.59
C ASP A 58 -2.71 -14.66 7.49
N SER A 59 -1.48 -14.12 7.55
CA SER A 59 -1.20 -12.87 8.28
C SER A 59 -1.90 -11.68 7.63
N TYR A 60 -1.91 -11.61 6.29
CA TYR A 60 -2.62 -10.59 5.55
C TYR A 60 -4.13 -10.66 5.80
N ARG A 61 -4.73 -11.84 5.71
CA ARG A 61 -6.15 -12.05 6.01
C ARG A 61 -6.50 -11.62 7.43
N SER A 62 -5.71 -12.03 8.42
CA SER A 62 -5.89 -11.62 9.82
C SER A 62 -5.77 -10.12 9.98
N PHE A 63 -4.77 -9.52 9.33
CA PHE A 63 -4.56 -8.06 9.32
C PHE A 63 -5.80 -7.32 8.77
N VAL A 64 -6.32 -7.71 7.62
CA VAL A 64 -7.49 -7.07 7.01
C VAL A 64 -8.70 -7.17 7.94
N LEU A 65 -9.01 -8.36 8.44
CA LEU A 65 -10.20 -8.58 9.26
C LEU A 65 -10.11 -7.90 10.64
N GLU A 66 -8.95 -7.91 11.27
CA GLU A 66 -8.77 -7.29 12.57
C GLU A 66 -8.64 -5.77 12.50
N LEU A 67 -7.81 -5.25 11.56
CA LEU A 67 -7.61 -3.81 11.43
C LEU A 67 -8.90 -3.08 11.06
N LEU A 68 -9.70 -3.66 10.18
CA LEU A 68 -10.92 -3.03 9.69
C LEU A 68 -12.15 -3.41 10.53
N GLY A 69 -12.11 -4.55 11.22
CA GLY A 69 -13.27 -5.02 12.01
C GLY A 69 -13.73 -4.06 13.08
N ASP A 70 -12.80 -3.30 13.67
CA ASP A 70 -13.09 -2.29 14.69
C ASP A 70 -13.45 -0.92 14.10
N MET A 71 -13.19 -0.69 12.80
CA MET A 71 -13.30 0.63 12.17
C MET A 71 -14.53 0.81 11.29
N VAL A 72 -15.08 -0.28 10.78
CA VAL A 72 -16.27 -0.27 9.91
C VAL A 72 -17.32 -1.25 10.44
N SER A 73 -18.58 -0.99 10.14
CA SER A 73 -19.70 -1.83 10.59
C SER A 73 -19.74 -3.23 9.97
N GLY A 74 -18.74 -3.56 9.17
CA GLY A 74 -18.54 -4.84 8.51
C GLY A 74 -17.83 -4.69 7.17
N ILE A 75 -17.34 -5.81 6.65
CA ILE A 75 -16.66 -5.91 5.35
C ILE A 75 -17.46 -6.90 4.53
N SER A 76 -18.00 -6.49 3.38
CA SER A 76 -18.67 -7.42 2.48
C SER A 76 -17.68 -8.14 1.55
N SER A 77 -16.65 -7.43 1.09
CA SER A 77 -15.57 -8.02 0.31
C SER A 77 -14.26 -7.25 0.47
N TYR A 78 -13.14 -7.92 0.27
CA TYR A 78 -11.81 -7.33 0.23
C TYR A 78 -10.94 -8.01 -0.82
N GLN A 79 -9.95 -7.31 -1.31
CA GLN A 79 -8.98 -7.84 -2.28
C GLN A 79 -8.19 -8.99 -1.67
N SER A 80 -8.21 -10.16 -2.29
CA SER A 80 -7.61 -11.40 -1.75
C SER A 80 -6.09 -11.36 -1.68
N ALA A 81 -5.44 -10.68 -2.61
CA ALA A 81 -4.00 -10.44 -2.63
C ALA A 81 -3.73 -8.94 -2.82
N PRO A 82 -2.87 -8.33 -2.01
CA PRO A 82 -2.57 -6.92 -2.13
C PRO A 82 -1.70 -6.62 -3.36
N SER A 83 -1.69 -5.37 -3.78
CA SER A 83 -0.76 -4.85 -4.78
C SER A 83 0.50 -4.34 -4.10
N PHE A 84 1.67 -4.88 -4.46
CA PHE A 84 2.96 -4.40 -3.93
C PHE A 84 3.51 -3.26 -4.76
N ARG A 85 4.12 -2.27 -4.11
CA ARG A 85 4.68 -1.08 -4.76
C ARG A 85 6.04 -0.71 -4.19
N PHE A 86 6.94 -0.36 -5.11
CA PHE A 86 8.27 0.17 -4.78
C PHE A 86 8.40 1.58 -5.35
N HIS A 87 8.72 2.53 -4.49
CA HIS A 87 9.01 3.89 -4.87
C HIS A 87 10.50 4.17 -4.72
N TYR A 88 11.25 3.73 -5.73
CA TYR A 88 12.71 3.85 -5.78
C TYR A 88 13.17 5.29 -5.87
N PHE A 89 14.38 5.55 -5.33
CA PHE A 89 15.12 6.79 -5.60
C PHE A 89 15.17 7.09 -7.10
N GLY A 90 14.98 8.37 -7.46
CA GLY A 90 15.01 8.86 -8.83
C GLY A 90 13.80 8.50 -9.69
N ARG A 91 12.74 7.92 -9.14
CA ARG A 91 11.55 7.49 -9.90
C ARG A 91 10.26 7.84 -9.17
N SER A 92 9.16 7.96 -9.92
CA SER A 92 7.80 7.89 -9.36
C SER A 92 7.30 6.44 -9.40
N SER A 93 6.45 6.05 -8.47
CA SER A 93 5.84 4.70 -8.44
C SER A 93 4.52 4.63 -9.20
N SER A 94 3.77 5.73 -9.26
CA SER A 94 2.49 5.83 -9.99
C SER A 94 2.26 7.26 -10.49
N VAL A 95 1.54 7.40 -11.59
CA VAL A 95 0.99 8.69 -12.02
C VAL A 95 -0.16 9.10 -11.10
N PHE A 96 -0.50 10.39 -11.04
CA PHE A 96 -1.70 10.84 -10.34
C PHE A 96 -2.96 10.37 -11.06
N HIS A 97 -3.85 9.71 -10.34
CA HIS A 97 -5.09 9.14 -10.85
C HIS A 97 -6.14 9.00 -9.74
N ARG A 98 -7.34 8.63 -10.10
CA ARG A 98 -8.38 8.12 -9.23
C ARG A 98 -8.70 6.70 -9.68
N ASP A 99 -9.00 5.81 -8.77
CA ASP A 99 -9.23 4.40 -9.13
C ASP A 99 -10.45 4.22 -10.03
N ARG A 100 -11.45 5.10 -9.96
CA ARG A 100 -12.56 5.12 -10.92
C ARG A 100 -12.12 5.28 -12.37
N ASP A 101 -11.00 5.94 -12.61
CA ASP A 101 -10.45 6.13 -13.95
C ASP A 101 -9.97 4.80 -14.56
N PHE A 102 -9.83 3.76 -13.73
CA PHE A 102 -9.51 2.37 -14.10
C PHE A 102 -10.69 1.39 -13.90
N GLY A 103 -11.90 1.90 -13.67
CA GLY A 103 -13.10 1.07 -13.57
C GLY A 103 -13.34 0.43 -12.20
N VAL A 104 -12.65 0.89 -11.15
CA VAL A 104 -12.95 0.45 -9.79
C VAL A 104 -14.34 0.96 -9.37
N GLU A 105 -15.15 0.07 -8.82
CA GLU A 105 -16.54 0.35 -8.45
C GLU A 105 -16.64 1.37 -7.30
N ASP A 106 -17.67 2.18 -7.33
CA ASP A 106 -17.96 3.14 -6.26
C ASP A 106 -18.20 2.44 -4.92
N GLY A 107 -17.79 3.11 -3.84
CA GLY A 107 -17.93 2.62 -2.47
C GLY A 107 -16.77 1.76 -1.96
N ARG A 108 -15.83 1.37 -2.84
CA ARG A 108 -14.60 0.76 -2.37
C ARG A 108 -13.72 1.76 -1.66
N ILE A 109 -13.07 1.28 -0.62
CA ILE A 109 -12.15 2.05 0.23
C ILE A 109 -10.77 1.43 0.12
N ASN A 110 -9.75 2.27 -0.07
CA ASN A 110 -8.37 1.85 -0.18
C ASN A 110 -7.69 1.85 1.19
N VAL A 111 -6.82 0.88 1.40
CA VAL A 111 -5.89 0.84 2.53
C VAL A 111 -4.48 0.72 1.97
N TRP A 112 -3.65 1.71 2.26
CA TRP A 112 -2.24 1.74 1.87
C TRP A 112 -1.36 1.51 3.09
N VAL A 113 -0.48 0.52 3.03
CA VAL A 113 0.33 0.02 4.14
C VAL A 113 1.81 0.12 3.78
N PRO A 114 2.53 1.15 4.24
CA PRO A 114 3.96 1.24 4.05
C PRO A 114 4.70 0.23 4.93
N LEU A 115 5.67 -0.45 4.35
CA LEU A 115 6.61 -1.37 5.02
C LEU A 115 7.89 -0.66 5.47
N THR A 116 8.02 0.61 5.12
CA THR A 116 9.07 1.55 5.53
C THR A 116 8.41 2.80 6.12
N SER A 117 9.16 3.63 6.83
CA SER A 117 8.66 4.98 7.14
C SER A 117 8.65 5.82 5.87
N VAL A 118 7.62 6.65 5.70
CA VAL A 118 7.42 7.46 4.50
C VAL A 118 7.14 8.92 4.83
N TRP A 119 7.71 9.81 4.01
CA TRP A 119 7.59 11.25 4.15
C TRP A 119 7.94 11.96 2.83
N GLY A 120 7.46 13.18 2.64
CA GLY A 120 7.89 13.97 1.48
C GLY A 120 7.75 13.21 0.16
N GLU A 121 8.84 13.14 -0.60
CA GLU A 121 8.83 12.63 -1.96
C GLU A 121 8.87 11.12 -2.08
N ASN A 122 9.21 10.38 -1.02
CA ASN A 122 9.13 8.90 -1.03
C ASN A 122 7.73 8.38 -0.66
N SER A 123 6.76 9.26 -0.46
CA SER A 123 5.43 8.93 0.02
C SER A 123 4.37 8.87 -1.07
N LEU A 124 3.19 8.39 -0.70
CA LEU A 124 1.95 8.60 -1.43
C LEU A 124 1.52 10.06 -1.28
N TRP A 125 1.13 10.69 -2.37
CA TRP A 125 0.57 12.03 -2.40
C TRP A 125 -0.93 11.95 -2.64
N LEU A 126 -1.71 12.65 -1.84
CA LEU A 126 -3.17 12.62 -1.86
C LEU A 126 -3.72 14.05 -1.91
N GLU A 127 -4.76 14.29 -2.71
CA GLU A 127 -5.49 15.57 -2.67
C GLU A 127 -6.37 15.66 -1.41
N SER A 128 -6.64 16.88 -0.93
CA SER A 128 -7.46 17.07 0.28
C SER A 128 -8.94 16.83 0.04
N ASP A 129 -9.41 17.16 -1.16
CA ASP A 129 -10.83 17.09 -1.55
C ASP A 129 -10.91 16.67 -3.01
N ILE A 130 -12.02 16.06 -3.40
CA ILE A 130 -12.25 15.56 -4.76
C ILE A 130 -12.06 16.69 -5.79
N GLY A 131 -11.05 16.52 -6.65
CA GLY A 131 -10.73 17.45 -7.72
C GLY A 131 -9.97 18.72 -7.30
N ALA A 132 -9.55 18.83 -6.05
CA ALA A 132 -8.79 19.99 -5.56
C ALA A 132 -7.38 20.07 -6.17
N LYS A 133 -6.80 18.96 -6.58
CA LYS A 133 -5.46 18.83 -7.19
C LYS A 133 -4.32 19.44 -6.35
N ASN A 134 -4.56 19.65 -5.07
CA ASN A 134 -3.64 20.23 -4.09
C ASN A 134 -2.88 19.14 -3.32
N TYR A 135 -2.31 18.21 -4.05
CA TYR A 135 -1.66 17.02 -3.53
C TYR A 135 -0.63 17.31 -2.44
N LYS A 136 -0.68 16.53 -1.36
CA LYS A 136 0.28 16.60 -0.25
C LYS A 136 0.80 15.21 0.09
N PRO A 137 2.08 15.11 0.52
CA PRO A 137 2.64 13.82 0.93
C PRO A 137 2.00 13.35 2.24
N MET A 138 1.71 12.07 2.29
CA MET A 138 1.28 11.40 3.52
C MET A 138 2.50 11.01 4.35
N VAL A 139 2.50 11.33 5.64
CA VAL A 139 3.60 10.99 6.55
C VAL A 139 3.15 9.84 7.45
N LEU A 140 3.75 8.67 7.27
CA LEU A 140 3.43 7.48 8.05
C LEU A 140 4.73 6.81 8.55
N LYS A 141 4.61 6.20 9.72
CA LYS A 141 5.67 5.35 10.31
C LYS A 141 5.33 3.87 10.10
N LEU A 142 6.34 3.02 10.19
CA LEU A 142 6.12 1.58 10.26
C LEU A 142 5.11 1.23 11.37
N GLY A 143 4.10 0.43 11.06
CA GLY A 143 2.98 0.13 11.96
C GLY A 143 1.79 1.07 11.80
N GLN A 144 1.81 1.93 10.78
CA GLN A 144 0.67 2.75 10.40
C GLN A 144 0.19 2.37 8.99
N ALA A 145 -1.11 2.53 8.74
CA ALA A 145 -1.74 2.38 7.44
C ALA A 145 -2.64 3.59 7.17
N LEU A 146 -2.82 3.95 5.91
CA LEU A 146 -3.73 5.00 5.47
C LEU A 146 -4.97 4.37 4.87
N MET A 147 -6.14 4.71 5.40
CA MET A 147 -7.44 4.38 4.82
C MET A 147 -8.02 5.64 4.16
N PHE A 148 -8.42 5.55 2.88
CA PHE A 148 -8.91 6.69 2.11
C PHE A 148 -9.81 6.25 0.94
N ASP A 149 -10.60 7.18 0.44
CA ASP A 149 -11.44 6.98 -0.75
C ASP A 149 -10.63 7.17 -2.03
N GLY A 150 -9.83 6.17 -2.42
CA GLY A 150 -9.03 6.22 -3.64
C GLY A 150 -9.83 6.18 -4.93
N VAL A 151 -11.10 5.76 -4.86
CA VAL A 151 -12.02 5.79 -6.01
C VAL A 151 -12.27 7.23 -6.42
N ASN A 152 -12.40 8.15 -5.48
CA ASN A 152 -12.79 9.54 -5.74
C ASN A 152 -11.65 10.55 -5.54
N LEU A 153 -10.76 10.32 -4.57
CA LEU A 153 -9.63 11.22 -4.30
C LEU A 153 -8.47 10.94 -5.24
N GLY A 154 -7.96 11.98 -5.88
CA GLY A 154 -6.74 11.91 -6.67
C GLY A 154 -5.54 11.56 -5.81
N HIS A 155 -4.77 10.57 -6.24
CA HIS A 155 -3.58 10.10 -5.53
C HIS A 155 -2.50 9.63 -6.50
N GLY A 156 -1.26 9.62 -6.04
CA GLY A 156 -0.12 9.22 -6.87
C GLY A 156 1.21 9.48 -6.18
N SER A 157 2.27 9.55 -6.95
CA SER A 157 3.60 9.85 -6.45
C SER A 157 4.36 10.78 -7.39
N ILE A 158 5.29 11.55 -6.84
CA ILE A 158 6.26 12.34 -7.59
C ILE A 158 7.59 11.59 -7.67
N ILE A 159 8.60 12.17 -8.31
CA ILE A 159 9.96 11.61 -8.33
C ILE A 159 10.50 11.61 -6.90
N ASN A 160 10.90 10.46 -6.41
CA ASN A 160 11.53 10.30 -5.10
C ASN A 160 12.99 10.81 -5.16
N THR A 161 13.28 11.92 -4.51
CA THR A 161 14.64 12.48 -4.40
C THR A 161 15.23 12.27 -2.99
N THR A 162 14.50 11.59 -2.11
CA THR A 162 15.02 11.19 -0.80
C THR A 162 16.03 10.05 -0.97
N ASP A 163 16.89 9.84 0.01
CA ASP A 163 17.84 8.72 0.08
C ASP A 163 17.19 7.38 0.48
N SER A 164 15.86 7.33 0.54
CA SER A 164 15.11 6.16 1.03
C SER A 164 14.09 5.69 -0.01
N THR A 165 14.20 4.45 -0.45
CA THR A 165 13.11 3.76 -1.16
C THR A 165 11.97 3.50 -0.19
N SER A 166 10.73 3.74 -0.62
CA SER A 166 9.57 3.21 0.10
C SER A 166 9.05 1.94 -0.57
N ASP A 167 8.75 0.96 0.28
CA ASP A 167 8.07 -0.27 -0.07
C ASP A 167 6.72 -0.28 0.63
N SER A 168 5.68 -0.70 -0.06
CA SER A 168 4.32 -0.71 0.45
C SER A 168 3.47 -1.75 -0.26
N PHE A 169 2.35 -2.07 0.35
CA PHE A 169 1.25 -2.71 -0.36
C PHE A 169 -0.05 -1.92 -0.18
N ASP A 170 -0.94 -2.06 -1.13
CA ASP A 170 -2.28 -1.50 -1.07
C ASP A 170 -3.32 -2.56 -1.41
N PHE A 171 -4.48 -2.42 -0.84
CA PHE A 171 -5.67 -3.22 -1.15
C PHE A 171 -6.93 -2.38 -0.99
N SER A 172 -8.01 -2.84 -1.59
CA SER A 172 -9.31 -2.22 -1.41
C SER A 172 -10.31 -3.20 -0.77
N PHE A 173 -11.29 -2.64 -0.08
CA PHE A 173 -12.40 -3.39 0.48
C PHE A 173 -13.73 -2.66 0.22
N LEU A 174 -14.82 -3.40 0.27
CA LEU A 174 -16.17 -2.85 0.22
C LEU A 174 -16.82 -3.01 1.61
N PRO A 175 -17.17 -1.91 2.29
CA PRO A 175 -17.95 -1.98 3.53
C PRO A 175 -19.30 -2.68 3.31
N GLY A 176 -19.80 -3.38 4.32
CA GLY A 176 -21.10 -4.02 4.25
C GLY A 176 -21.33 -4.99 5.38
N LEU A 177 -22.60 -5.34 5.61
CA LEU A 177 -23.00 -6.31 6.62
C LEU A 177 -22.93 -7.73 6.04
N GLY A 178 -22.32 -8.64 6.78
CA GLY A 178 -22.24 -10.05 6.40
C GLY A 178 -20.82 -10.63 6.55
N PRO A 179 -20.63 -11.91 6.21
CA PRO A 179 -19.32 -12.51 6.22
C PRO A 179 -18.45 -11.89 5.12
N ALA A 180 -17.23 -11.47 5.49
CA ALA A 180 -16.27 -10.91 4.55
C ALA A 180 -15.83 -11.95 3.52
N MET A 181 -15.95 -11.63 2.24
CA MET A 181 -15.49 -12.48 1.13
C MET A 181 -14.20 -11.91 0.53
N ALA A 182 -13.18 -12.76 0.38
CA ALA A 182 -12.00 -12.42 -0.40
C ALA A 182 -12.34 -12.45 -1.89
N THR A 183 -11.95 -11.40 -2.62
CA THR A 183 -12.18 -11.28 -4.06
C THR A 183 -10.86 -11.11 -4.80
N SER A 184 -10.69 -11.78 -5.93
CA SER A 184 -9.56 -11.58 -6.85
C SER A 184 -9.95 -10.57 -7.94
N TYR A 185 -9.04 -9.68 -8.26
CA TYR A 185 -9.15 -8.71 -9.36
C TYR A 185 -8.02 -8.96 -10.35
#